data_f3c3fbc8c3467bacd2a5658b4cb8c4cf
#
_entry.id   f3c3fbc8c3467bacd2a5658b4cb8c4cf
#
_cell.length_a   1.000
_cell.length_b   1.000
_cell.length_c   1.000
_cell.angle_alpha   90.00
_cell.angle_beta   90.00
_cell.angle_gamma   90.00
#
_symmetry.space_group_name_H-M   'P 1'
#
loop_
_entity.id
_entity.type
_entity.pdbx_description
1 polymer ?
#
loop_
_entity_poly.entity_id
_entity_poly.type
_entity_poly.pdbx_seq_one_letter_code
_entity_poly.pdbx_strand_id
1 'polypeptide(L)'
;MANHQHKNPSSQRRTPIIPIGRVGADRPSGGEEQSPSQRFAAARKQRLHANSAVARFAESVPFPLDDFQLEALDALEADTNVLVAAPTGAGKTVIADFAVFLAQERNVKAFYTTPIKALSNQKYHDLVATFGESRVGLLTGDTSINSEADIVVMTTEVLRNMLYEESSTLHALRYVVLDEVHFLADRYRGPVWEEVIIHLPQSIRIIGLSATVSNVEDFSQWIESVRGKTTLVVSERRPVPLEQHVIVQEDDSTEPELYDLYRHKAEQQQTLKLNPELVNRLEQLDRRATKHKDTGRNARLESRHPHSRPRSNAVERHTPRRWAVVDELDYLGKLPGIYFIFSRNGCDQAVEQCINAGLELTDDDEARRIRRIVDEMVDGQLSRDDLKTLQFSKFRFALEEGFAAHHAGMIALFRQIVERLFEEGLVK
;
A
#
# COMPACT_ATOMS: atom_id res chain seq x y z
N MET A 1 29.15 13.41 -77.87
CA MET A 1 28.49 12.68 -78.99
C MET A 1 27.07 12.44 -78.49
N ALA A 2 26.23 13.25 -78.97
CA ALA A 2 25.10 13.04 -79.89
C ALA A 2 23.94 12.44 -79.21
N ASN A 3 22.89 13.20 -78.92
CA ASN A 3 21.75 13.64 -79.78
C ASN A 3 20.63 12.58 -79.68
N HIS A 4 19.39 12.78 -79.46
CA HIS A 4 18.33 13.69 -79.90
C HIS A 4 17.06 13.22 -79.23
N GLN A 5 16.25 14.03 -78.62
CA GLN A 5 15.08 14.80 -79.09
C GLN A 5 13.75 14.03 -79.32
N HIS A 6 12.73 14.60 -78.68
CA HIS A 6 11.36 14.83 -79.16
C HIS A 6 10.35 13.65 -79.03
N LYS A 7 9.12 13.73 -78.53
CA LYS A 7 8.06 14.73 -78.63
C LYS A 7 6.84 14.23 -77.80
N ASN A 8 6.14 15.15 -77.16
CA ASN A 8 4.70 14.98 -76.80
C ASN A 8 3.86 14.91 -78.11
N PRO A 9 2.68 14.24 -78.07
CA PRO A 9 1.47 14.97 -77.81
C PRO A 9 0.32 14.17 -77.10
N SER A 10 -0.41 14.93 -76.31
CA SER A 10 -1.89 14.84 -75.96
C SER A 10 -2.71 13.77 -76.67
N SER A 11 -3.46 12.99 -75.88
CA SER A 11 -4.80 12.52 -76.26
C SER A 11 -5.68 12.33 -75.03
N GLN A 12 -6.75 13.08 -75.01
CA GLN A 12 -7.94 12.94 -74.23
C GLN A 12 -8.49 11.50 -74.34
N ARG A 13 -8.81 10.84 -73.19
CA ARG A 13 -9.78 9.73 -73.20
C ARG A 13 -10.76 9.89 -72.04
N ARG A 14 -12.00 9.83 -72.52
CA ARG A 14 -13.29 9.96 -71.86
C ARG A 14 -13.47 8.98 -70.69
N THR A 15 -14.06 9.50 -69.63
CA THR A 15 -14.63 8.79 -68.50
C THR A 15 -15.78 7.87 -68.94
N PRO A 16 -15.90 6.61 -68.49
CA PRO A 16 -17.12 5.85 -68.58
C PRO A 16 -17.96 6.11 -67.34
N ILE A 17 -19.22 6.46 -67.57
CA ILE A 17 -20.32 6.52 -66.59
C ILE A 17 -20.70 5.08 -66.28
N ILE A 18 -20.61 4.68 -64.98
CA ILE A 18 -21.13 3.43 -64.47
C ILE A 18 -22.44 3.73 -63.68
N PRO A 19 -23.54 2.96 -63.86
CA PRO A 19 -24.83 3.31 -63.31
C PRO A 19 -24.95 3.00 -61.82
N ILE A 20 -25.73 3.83 -61.14
CA ILE A 20 -26.14 3.74 -59.74
C ILE A 20 -27.00 2.49 -59.55
N GLY A 21 -26.43 1.43 -58.98
CA GLY A 21 -27.17 0.30 -58.40
C GLY A 21 -27.42 0.57 -56.93
N ARG A 22 -28.68 0.71 -56.54
CA ARG A 22 -29.12 0.69 -55.14
C ARG A 22 -28.83 -0.69 -54.55
N VAL A 23 -27.96 -0.75 -53.59
CA VAL A 23 -27.87 -1.86 -52.63
C VAL A 23 -27.98 -1.23 -51.24
N GLY A 24 -29.09 -1.53 -50.58
CA GLY A 24 -29.29 -1.22 -49.20
C GLY A 24 -28.25 -2.01 -48.38
N ALA A 25 -27.43 -1.29 -47.63
CA ALA A 25 -26.61 -1.86 -46.58
C ALA A 25 -26.95 -1.10 -45.30
N ASP A 26 -27.45 -1.87 -44.34
CA ASP A 26 -27.71 -1.47 -42.98
C ASP A 26 -26.51 -0.66 -42.43
N ARG A 27 -26.78 0.57 -42.05
CA ARG A 27 -25.89 1.35 -41.20
C ARG A 27 -26.11 0.89 -39.76
N PRO A 28 -25.05 0.54 -39.00
CA PRO A 28 -25.22 0.40 -37.57
C PRO A 28 -25.54 1.80 -37.00
N SER A 29 -26.69 1.88 -36.38
CA SER A 29 -27.21 3.03 -35.67
C SER A 29 -26.38 3.24 -34.41
N GLY A 30 -25.99 4.52 -34.16
CA GLY A 30 -25.68 4.97 -32.81
C GLY A 30 -24.26 5.44 -32.52
N GLY A 31 -23.73 6.40 -33.31
CA GLY A 31 -22.76 7.37 -32.83
C GLY A 31 -23.46 8.73 -32.90
N GLU A 32 -23.80 9.34 -31.79
CA GLU A 32 -24.24 10.73 -31.73
C GLU A 32 -23.12 11.59 -32.34
N GLU A 33 -23.30 12.09 -33.55
CA GLU A 33 -22.41 13.08 -34.15
C GLU A 33 -22.44 14.34 -33.28
N GLN A 34 -21.39 14.55 -32.52
CA GLN A 34 -21.23 15.75 -31.71
C GLN A 34 -21.37 16.99 -32.59
N SER A 35 -22.21 17.94 -32.17
CA SER A 35 -22.38 19.21 -32.87
C SER A 35 -21.05 19.97 -32.99
N PRO A 36 -20.88 20.85 -33.98
CA PRO A 36 -19.69 21.67 -34.12
C PRO A 36 -19.32 22.45 -32.84
N SER A 37 -20.33 22.91 -32.10
CA SER A 37 -20.16 23.59 -30.81
C SER A 37 -19.64 22.62 -29.70
N GLN A 38 -20.09 21.37 -29.68
CA GLN A 38 -19.62 20.33 -28.76
C GLN A 38 -18.18 19.93 -29.09
N ARG A 39 -17.83 19.78 -30.38
CA ARG A 39 -16.45 19.53 -30.84
C ARG A 39 -15.51 20.67 -30.48
N PHE A 40 -15.96 21.92 -30.64
CA PHE A 40 -15.18 23.10 -30.27
C PHE A 40 -15.00 23.22 -28.75
N ALA A 41 -16.05 22.94 -27.97
CA ALA A 41 -15.97 22.88 -26.52
C ALA A 41 -15.03 21.76 -26.03
N ALA A 42 -15.10 20.58 -26.64
CA ALA A 42 -14.20 19.48 -26.36
C ALA A 42 -12.74 19.81 -26.73
N ALA A 43 -12.49 20.39 -27.88
CA ALA A 43 -11.15 20.82 -28.31
C ALA A 43 -10.61 21.95 -27.44
N ARG A 44 -11.46 22.88 -26.96
CA ARG A 44 -11.09 23.93 -25.99
C ARG A 44 -10.76 23.32 -24.63
N LYS A 45 -11.57 22.37 -24.16
CA LYS A 45 -11.33 21.63 -22.94
C LYS A 45 -10.00 20.86 -23.03
N GLN A 46 -9.75 20.18 -24.15
CA GLN A 46 -8.51 19.47 -24.41
C GLN A 46 -7.26 20.40 -24.43
N ARG A 47 -7.38 21.61 -25.02
CA ARG A 47 -6.30 22.60 -25.00
C ARG A 47 -6.06 23.23 -23.62
N LEU A 48 -7.13 23.44 -22.84
CA LEU A 48 -7.00 23.88 -21.44
C LEU A 48 -6.36 22.78 -20.58
N HIS A 49 -6.73 21.50 -20.78
CA HIS A 49 -6.07 20.38 -20.12
C HIS A 49 -4.61 20.21 -20.54
N ALA A 50 -4.26 20.41 -21.80
CA ALA A 50 -2.88 20.29 -22.27
C ALA A 50 -1.89 21.30 -21.62
N ASN A 51 -2.39 22.43 -21.07
CA ASN A 51 -1.60 23.43 -20.35
C ASN A 51 -1.84 23.42 -18.84
N SER A 52 -2.60 22.46 -18.33
CA SER A 52 -2.87 22.33 -16.89
C SER A 52 -1.64 21.83 -16.12
N ALA A 53 -1.59 22.11 -14.81
CA ALA A 53 -0.55 21.53 -13.94
C ALA A 53 -0.66 20.00 -13.90
N VAL A 54 -1.89 19.48 -13.98
CA VAL A 54 -2.15 18.03 -14.06
C VAL A 54 -1.47 17.42 -15.29
N ALA A 55 -1.58 18.04 -16.47
CA ALA A 55 -0.94 17.53 -17.68
C ALA A 55 0.60 17.53 -17.57
N ARG A 56 1.18 18.64 -17.08
CA ARG A 56 2.64 18.73 -16.87
C ARG A 56 3.15 17.71 -15.87
N PHE A 57 2.41 17.51 -14.79
CA PHE A 57 2.76 16.49 -13.80
C PHE A 57 2.64 15.08 -14.38
N ALA A 58 1.56 14.78 -15.12
CA ALA A 58 1.36 13.48 -15.76
C ALA A 58 2.48 13.13 -16.76
N GLU A 59 3.05 14.13 -17.45
CA GLU A 59 4.22 13.95 -18.32
C GLU A 59 5.51 13.66 -17.54
N SER A 60 5.60 14.09 -16.28
CA SER A 60 6.78 13.88 -15.43
C SER A 60 6.83 12.50 -14.77
N VAL A 61 5.70 11.79 -14.69
CA VAL A 61 5.60 10.45 -14.08
C VAL A 61 5.83 9.36 -15.13
N PRO A 62 6.59 8.29 -14.81
CA PRO A 62 6.94 7.24 -15.78
C PRO A 62 5.83 6.22 -16.07
N PHE A 63 4.62 6.43 -15.59
CA PHE A 63 3.48 5.52 -15.72
C PHE A 63 2.18 6.30 -15.95
N PRO A 64 1.16 5.69 -16.58
CA PRO A 64 -0.14 6.32 -16.74
C PRO A 64 -0.86 6.46 -15.40
N LEU A 65 -1.51 7.60 -15.19
CA LEU A 65 -2.32 7.84 -14.01
C LEU A 65 -3.68 7.13 -14.11
N ASP A 66 -4.15 6.59 -13.00
CA ASP A 66 -5.50 6.01 -12.89
C ASP A 66 -6.57 7.11 -12.82
N ASP A 67 -7.81 6.78 -13.19
CA ASP A 67 -8.93 7.73 -13.22
C ASP A 67 -9.15 8.42 -11.87
N PHE A 68 -9.07 7.70 -10.76
CA PHE A 68 -9.22 8.27 -9.42
C PHE A 68 -8.08 9.24 -9.06
N GLN A 69 -6.87 8.98 -9.56
CA GLN A 69 -5.74 9.88 -9.37
C GLN A 69 -6.00 11.18 -10.15
N LEU A 70 -6.38 11.08 -11.44
CA LEU A 70 -6.71 12.25 -12.26
C LEU A 70 -7.83 13.10 -11.65
N GLU A 71 -8.90 12.48 -11.14
CA GLU A 71 -9.98 13.17 -10.44
C GLU A 71 -9.49 13.96 -9.22
N ALA A 72 -8.61 13.34 -8.42
CA ALA A 72 -8.03 13.99 -7.25
C ALA A 72 -7.10 15.15 -7.64
N LEU A 73 -6.30 14.98 -8.69
CA LEU A 73 -5.40 16.02 -9.22
C LEU A 73 -6.20 17.22 -9.75
N ASP A 74 -7.25 16.98 -10.54
CA ASP A 74 -8.13 18.04 -11.06
C ASP A 74 -8.79 18.83 -9.92
N ALA A 75 -9.21 18.16 -8.86
CA ALA A 75 -9.80 18.80 -7.68
C ALA A 75 -8.78 19.68 -6.94
N LEU A 76 -7.52 19.23 -6.80
CA LEU A 76 -6.44 20.03 -6.20
C LEU A 76 -6.05 21.22 -7.07
N GLU A 77 -5.97 21.06 -8.39
CA GLU A 77 -5.70 22.18 -9.30
C GLU A 77 -6.80 23.23 -9.23
N ALA A 78 -8.06 22.80 -9.05
CA ALA A 78 -9.23 23.67 -8.81
C ALA A 78 -9.27 24.29 -7.41
N ASP A 79 -8.22 24.11 -6.61
CA ASP A 79 -8.06 24.68 -5.27
C ASP A 79 -9.14 24.22 -4.25
N THR A 80 -9.50 22.95 -4.28
CA THR A 80 -10.39 22.31 -3.29
C THR A 80 -9.63 21.38 -2.35
N ASN A 81 -10.17 21.14 -1.14
CA ASN A 81 -9.68 20.05 -0.31
C ASN A 81 -9.99 18.72 -0.98
N VAL A 82 -9.14 17.71 -0.78
CA VAL A 82 -9.33 16.37 -1.36
C VAL A 82 -9.19 15.32 -0.28
N LEU A 83 -10.14 14.39 -0.24
CA LEU A 83 -10.05 13.17 0.56
C LEU A 83 -10.05 11.98 -0.38
N VAL A 84 -8.99 11.19 -0.34
CA VAL A 84 -8.84 9.99 -1.17
C VAL A 84 -8.94 8.74 -0.31
N ALA A 85 -9.90 7.90 -0.61
CA ALA A 85 -10.06 6.59 -0.01
C ALA A 85 -9.79 5.49 -1.06
N ALA A 86 -8.64 4.84 -0.96
CA ALA A 86 -8.25 3.79 -1.89
C ALA A 86 -7.42 2.71 -1.18
N PRO A 87 -7.43 1.45 -1.66
CA PRO A 87 -6.66 0.37 -1.06
C PRO A 87 -5.17 0.69 -0.93
N THR A 88 -4.49 0.03 0.00
CA THR A 88 -3.02 0.08 0.07
C THR A 88 -2.42 -0.43 -1.24
N GLY A 89 -1.38 0.22 -1.73
CA GLY A 89 -0.76 -0.10 -3.01
C GLY A 89 -1.45 0.51 -4.25
N ALA A 90 -2.60 1.21 -4.10
CA ALA A 90 -3.29 1.84 -5.23
C ALA A 90 -2.59 3.11 -5.79
N GLY A 91 -1.45 3.52 -5.22
CA GLY A 91 -0.72 4.69 -5.71
C GLY A 91 -1.27 6.03 -5.20
N LYS A 92 -1.85 6.08 -4.00
CA LYS A 92 -2.33 7.34 -3.36
C LYS A 92 -1.23 8.40 -3.22
N THR A 93 0.01 7.97 -3.03
CA THR A 93 1.19 8.84 -2.86
C THR A 93 1.37 9.82 -4.01
N VAL A 94 1.01 9.44 -5.24
CA VAL A 94 1.07 10.29 -6.44
C VAL A 94 0.28 11.59 -6.25
N ILE A 95 -0.84 11.54 -5.53
CA ILE A 95 -1.68 12.73 -5.27
C ILE A 95 -0.96 13.70 -4.32
N ALA A 96 -0.25 13.16 -3.32
CA ALA A 96 0.59 13.96 -2.46
C ALA A 96 1.80 14.55 -3.20
N ASP A 97 2.42 13.79 -4.09
CA ASP A 97 3.53 14.26 -4.92
C ASP A 97 3.07 15.39 -5.85
N PHE A 98 1.84 15.32 -6.36
CA PHE A 98 1.24 16.42 -7.11
C PHE A 98 1.00 17.67 -6.26
N ALA A 99 0.56 17.52 -5.01
CA ALA A 99 0.41 18.67 -4.10
C ALA A 99 1.76 19.37 -3.84
N VAL A 100 2.84 18.62 -3.71
CA VAL A 100 4.21 19.11 -3.61
C VAL A 100 4.63 19.81 -4.92
N PHE A 101 4.34 19.23 -6.08
CA PHE A 101 4.59 19.82 -7.39
C PHE A 101 3.86 21.16 -7.54
N LEU A 102 2.56 21.24 -7.18
CA LEU A 102 1.80 22.48 -7.17
C LEU A 102 2.39 23.54 -6.23
N ALA A 103 2.86 23.12 -5.07
CA ALA A 103 3.49 24.02 -4.11
C ALA A 103 4.74 24.67 -4.73
N GLN A 104 5.56 23.90 -5.41
CA GLN A 104 6.75 24.42 -6.08
C GLN A 104 6.41 25.36 -7.25
N GLU A 105 5.46 25.01 -8.10
CA GLU A 105 5.02 25.88 -9.19
C GLU A 105 4.45 27.23 -8.69
N ARG A 106 3.79 27.18 -7.55
CA ARG A 106 3.16 28.38 -6.93
C ARG A 106 4.09 29.12 -5.97
N ASN A 107 5.31 28.62 -5.76
CA ASN A 107 6.29 29.15 -4.82
C ASN A 107 5.73 29.30 -3.39
N VAL A 108 5.10 28.24 -2.90
CA VAL A 108 4.51 28.12 -1.57
C VAL A 108 5.00 26.85 -0.88
N LYS A 109 4.78 26.72 0.45
CA LYS A 109 5.20 25.54 1.22
C LYS A 109 4.15 24.43 1.16
N ALA A 110 4.63 23.18 1.20
CA ALA A 110 3.83 21.99 1.41
C ALA A 110 4.35 21.19 2.61
N PHE A 111 3.44 20.76 3.48
CA PHE A 111 3.77 19.85 4.57
C PHE A 111 3.22 18.47 4.29
N TYR A 112 4.02 17.45 4.56
CA TYR A 112 3.64 16.04 4.46
C TYR A 112 3.63 15.44 5.86
N THR A 113 2.47 15.04 6.36
CA THR A 113 2.37 14.46 7.70
C THR A 113 2.07 12.97 7.65
N THR A 114 2.68 12.22 8.56
CA THR A 114 2.47 10.79 8.73
C THR A 114 2.14 10.44 10.20
N PRO A 115 1.48 9.31 10.46
CA PRO A 115 1.11 8.92 11.82
C PRO A 115 2.29 8.44 12.68
N ILE A 116 3.41 8.07 12.08
CA ILE A 116 4.55 7.50 12.79
C ILE A 116 5.89 7.96 12.21
N LYS A 117 6.89 8.11 13.06
CA LYS A 117 8.23 8.59 12.70
C LYS A 117 8.90 7.77 11.59
N ALA A 118 8.74 6.45 11.59
CA ALA A 118 9.36 5.58 10.57
C ALA A 118 8.90 5.94 9.15
N LEU A 119 7.58 6.17 8.98
CA LEU A 119 7.02 6.62 7.70
C LEU A 119 7.48 8.03 7.33
N SER A 120 7.64 8.94 8.32
CA SER A 120 8.20 10.27 8.07
C SER A 120 9.63 10.17 7.53
N ASN A 121 10.48 9.34 8.11
CA ASN A 121 11.85 9.15 7.65
C ASN A 121 11.91 8.58 6.23
N GLN A 122 11.11 7.54 5.95
CA GLN A 122 11.03 6.95 4.61
C GLN A 122 10.58 8.00 3.58
N LYS A 123 9.48 8.71 3.85
CA LYS A 123 8.97 9.73 2.92
C LYS A 123 9.94 10.90 2.74
N TYR A 124 10.68 11.27 3.77
CA TYR A 124 11.74 12.26 3.66
C TYR A 124 12.79 11.83 2.64
N HIS A 125 13.30 10.60 2.72
CA HIS A 125 14.29 10.08 1.77
C HIS A 125 13.74 10.03 0.34
N ASP A 126 12.49 9.60 0.15
CA ASP A 126 11.82 9.57 -1.16
C ASP A 126 11.75 10.98 -1.78
N LEU A 127 11.32 11.96 -0.98
CA LEU A 127 11.22 13.34 -1.44
C LEU A 127 12.58 13.99 -1.68
N VAL A 128 13.60 13.69 -0.86
CA VAL A 128 14.99 14.13 -1.08
C VAL A 128 15.53 13.58 -2.41
N ALA A 129 15.27 12.31 -2.71
CA ALA A 129 15.67 11.71 -3.98
C ALA A 129 15.04 12.40 -5.19
N THR A 130 13.81 12.90 -5.05
CA THR A 130 13.06 13.57 -6.13
C THR A 130 13.37 15.07 -6.23
N PHE A 131 13.43 15.79 -5.10
CA PHE A 131 13.48 17.25 -5.06
C PHE A 131 14.80 17.84 -4.56
N GLY A 132 15.69 17.01 -4.00
CA GLY A 132 17.01 17.40 -3.45
C GLY A 132 16.93 17.84 -1.98
N GLU A 133 18.04 17.64 -1.25
CA GLU A 133 18.17 17.91 0.19
C GLU A 133 17.89 19.38 0.58
N SER A 134 18.23 20.34 -0.28
CA SER A 134 18.05 21.76 0.02
C SER A 134 16.59 22.18 0.10
N ARG A 135 15.67 21.43 -0.52
CA ARG A 135 14.24 21.75 -0.59
C ARG A 135 13.37 20.96 0.37
N VAL A 136 13.93 19.90 0.96
CA VAL A 136 13.17 18.97 1.81
C VAL A 136 13.67 19.05 3.23
N GLY A 137 12.76 19.15 4.18
CA GLY A 137 13.02 19.12 5.62
C GLY A 137 12.35 17.94 6.31
N LEU A 138 12.84 17.60 7.49
CA LEU A 138 12.26 16.55 8.36
C LEU A 138 12.09 17.10 9.78
N LEU A 139 10.88 17.02 10.31
CA LEU A 139 10.56 17.37 11.69
C LEU A 139 9.84 16.22 12.40
N THR A 140 10.53 15.62 13.37
CA THR A 140 9.93 14.62 14.26
C THR A 140 10.21 15.00 15.70
N GLY A 141 9.71 14.26 16.69
CA GLY A 141 9.88 14.60 18.10
C GLY A 141 11.33 14.69 18.57
N ASP A 142 12.28 14.10 17.85
CA ASP A 142 13.71 14.01 18.20
C ASP A 142 14.66 14.36 17.04
N THR A 143 14.14 14.71 15.87
CA THR A 143 14.94 15.03 14.68
C THR A 143 14.43 16.29 14.03
N SER A 144 15.32 17.24 13.74
CA SER A 144 15.04 18.46 12.99
C SER A 144 16.12 18.64 11.92
N ILE A 145 15.73 18.55 10.66
CA ILE A 145 16.57 18.74 9.49
C ILE A 145 15.88 19.78 8.61
N ASN A 146 16.53 20.86 8.23
CA ASN A 146 16.04 21.88 7.31
C ASN A 146 14.56 22.28 7.53
N SER A 147 14.22 22.72 8.75
CA SER A 147 12.85 22.99 9.20
C SER A 147 12.13 24.07 8.40
N GLU A 148 12.87 24.95 7.72
CA GLU A 148 12.33 26.05 6.91
C GLU A 148 12.25 25.73 5.40
N ALA A 149 12.46 24.49 5.03
CA ALA A 149 12.36 24.02 3.65
C ALA A 149 10.97 24.29 3.03
N ASP A 150 10.92 24.29 1.71
CA ASP A 150 9.66 24.43 0.95
C ASP A 150 8.74 23.20 1.16
N ILE A 151 9.34 22.05 1.36
CA ILE A 151 8.66 20.77 1.63
C ILE A 151 9.13 20.27 2.98
N VAL A 152 8.24 20.11 3.95
CA VAL A 152 8.61 19.56 5.27
C VAL A 152 7.80 18.32 5.57
N VAL A 153 8.52 17.22 5.81
CA VAL A 153 7.94 15.96 6.28
C VAL A 153 7.93 15.95 7.80
N MET A 154 6.82 15.56 8.41
CA MET A 154 6.70 15.56 9.86
C MET A 154 5.69 14.54 10.37
N THR A 155 5.68 14.28 11.68
CA THR A 155 4.54 13.58 12.28
C THR A 155 3.37 14.53 12.51
N THR A 156 2.15 14.01 12.53
CA THR A 156 0.93 14.83 12.70
C THR A 156 0.92 15.56 14.03
N GLU A 157 1.50 14.97 15.08
CA GLU A 157 1.66 15.61 16.40
C GLU A 157 2.55 16.86 16.35
N VAL A 158 3.61 16.84 15.53
CA VAL A 158 4.47 18.01 15.34
C VAL A 158 3.70 19.15 14.69
N LEU A 159 2.95 18.86 13.62
CA LEU A 159 2.10 19.88 12.98
C LEU A 159 1.10 20.48 13.95
N ARG A 160 0.40 19.65 14.76
CA ARG A 160 -0.50 20.12 15.80
C ARG A 160 0.19 21.11 16.75
N ASN A 161 1.39 20.74 17.26
CA ASN A 161 2.12 21.59 18.17
C ASN A 161 2.52 22.94 17.53
N MET A 162 2.97 22.92 16.25
CA MET A 162 3.28 24.13 15.49
C MET A 162 2.06 25.04 15.31
N LEU A 163 0.87 24.49 15.14
CA LEU A 163 -0.38 25.26 15.06
C LEU A 163 -0.69 25.95 16.38
N TYR A 164 -0.53 25.27 17.52
CA TYR A 164 -0.73 25.86 18.84
C TYR A 164 0.30 26.92 19.20
N GLU A 165 1.54 26.77 18.73
CA GLU A 165 2.65 27.71 18.96
C GLU A 165 2.66 28.86 17.95
N GLU A 166 1.71 28.89 16.99
CA GLU A 166 1.67 29.87 15.90
C GLU A 166 3.02 30.00 15.18
N SER A 167 3.68 28.88 14.92
CA SER A 167 5.04 28.83 14.37
C SER A 167 5.18 29.65 13.08
N SER A 168 6.26 30.41 12.97
CA SER A 168 6.58 31.17 11.75
C SER A 168 6.80 30.28 10.52
N THR A 169 7.14 29.02 10.71
CA THR A 169 7.29 28.01 9.64
C THR A 169 5.99 27.78 8.86
N LEU A 170 4.83 28.09 9.49
CA LEU A 170 3.50 28.03 8.83
C LEU A 170 3.29 29.15 7.79
N HIS A 171 4.14 30.18 7.79
CA HIS A 171 4.07 31.23 6.79
C HIS A 171 4.32 30.65 5.39
N ALA A 172 3.53 31.08 4.41
CA ALA A 172 3.51 30.57 3.03
C ALA A 172 3.08 29.11 2.87
N LEU A 173 2.63 28.41 3.94
CA LEU A 173 2.04 27.08 3.85
C LEU A 173 0.73 27.13 3.06
N ARG A 174 0.61 26.26 2.06
CA ARG A 174 -0.59 26.21 1.20
C ARG A 174 -1.20 24.83 1.15
N TYR A 175 -0.38 23.78 1.22
CA TYR A 175 -0.79 22.39 1.10
C TYR A 175 -0.36 21.59 2.31
N VAL A 176 -1.27 20.79 2.86
CA VAL A 176 -1.00 19.83 3.93
C VAL A 176 -1.50 18.47 3.51
N VAL A 177 -0.58 17.53 3.36
CA VAL A 177 -0.89 16.12 3.18
C VAL A 177 -1.05 15.49 4.56
N LEU A 178 -2.22 14.91 4.81
CA LEU A 178 -2.51 14.07 5.96
C LEU A 178 -2.51 12.62 5.50
N ASP A 179 -1.39 11.96 5.64
CA ASP A 179 -1.28 10.54 5.25
C ASP A 179 -1.88 9.64 6.32
N GLU A 180 -2.42 8.51 5.88
CA GLU A 180 -3.10 7.51 6.71
C GLU A 180 -4.19 8.15 7.61
N VAL A 181 -4.99 9.05 7.03
CA VAL A 181 -5.98 9.81 7.79
C VAL A 181 -7.05 8.95 8.50
N HIS A 182 -7.16 7.66 8.15
CA HIS A 182 -8.01 6.71 8.85
C HIS A 182 -7.60 6.49 10.33
N PHE A 183 -6.38 6.88 10.74
CA PHE A 183 -5.99 6.96 12.15
C PHE A 183 -6.86 7.93 12.98
N LEU A 184 -7.64 8.78 12.34
CA LEU A 184 -8.67 9.59 13.02
C LEU A 184 -9.67 8.72 13.80
N ALA A 185 -9.94 7.50 13.35
CA ALA A 185 -10.76 6.53 14.07
C ALA A 185 -10.05 5.90 15.30
N ASP A 186 -8.75 6.11 15.49
CA ASP A 186 -8.02 5.63 16.67
C ASP A 186 -8.40 6.42 17.90
N ARG A 187 -8.76 5.69 18.99
CA ARG A 187 -9.23 6.28 20.23
C ARG A 187 -8.23 7.25 20.90
N TYR A 188 -6.94 7.00 20.73
CA TYR A 188 -5.88 7.76 21.41
C TYR A 188 -5.25 8.82 20.52
N ARG A 189 -5.13 8.54 19.22
CA ARG A 189 -4.48 9.42 18.25
C ARG A 189 -5.46 10.27 17.44
N GLY A 190 -6.68 9.78 17.22
CA GLY A 190 -7.70 10.47 16.44
C GLY A 190 -7.85 11.96 16.77
N PRO A 191 -7.91 12.37 18.06
CA PRO A 191 -8.00 13.78 18.43
C PRO A 191 -6.90 14.67 17.83
N VAL A 192 -5.70 14.13 17.57
CA VAL A 192 -4.61 14.91 16.95
C VAL A 192 -4.95 15.33 15.53
N TRP A 193 -5.54 14.42 14.72
CA TRP A 193 -6.00 14.72 13.36
C TRP A 193 -7.16 15.71 13.35
N GLU A 194 -8.13 15.53 14.27
CA GLU A 194 -9.25 16.46 14.43
C GLU A 194 -8.75 17.88 14.73
N GLU A 195 -7.87 18.03 15.72
CA GLU A 195 -7.27 19.29 16.10
C GLU A 195 -6.54 19.94 14.93
N VAL A 196 -5.72 19.20 14.18
CA VAL A 196 -5.03 19.71 13.00
C VAL A 196 -6.02 20.18 11.94
N ILE A 197 -7.05 19.41 11.61
CA ILE A 197 -8.05 19.76 10.60
C ILE A 197 -8.81 21.02 11.00
N ILE A 198 -9.17 21.17 12.27
CA ILE A 198 -9.93 22.32 12.80
C ILE A 198 -9.06 23.58 12.85
N HIS A 199 -7.81 23.48 13.31
CA HIS A 199 -6.96 24.65 13.57
C HIS A 199 -6.16 25.15 12.36
N LEU A 200 -6.02 24.35 11.29
CA LEU A 200 -5.38 24.82 10.06
C LEU A 200 -6.11 26.05 9.49
N PRO A 201 -5.42 27.13 9.10
CA PRO A 201 -6.02 28.27 8.40
C PRO A 201 -6.84 27.86 7.18
N GLN A 202 -7.97 28.52 6.92
CA GLN A 202 -8.89 28.19 5.80
C GLN A 202 -8.24 28.34 4.41
N SER A 203 -7.17 29.11 4.31
CA SER A 203 -6.39 29.27 3.09
C SER A 203 -5.59 28.03 2.71
N ILE A 204 -5.33 27.11 3.64
CA ILE A 204 -4.54 25.89 3.41
C ILE A 204 -5.45 24.79 2.89
N ARG A 205 -5.01 24.08 1.84
CA ARG A 205 -5.72 22.93 1.29
C ARG A 205 -5.21 21.64 1.95
N ILE A 206 -6.16 20.80 2.33
CA ILE A 206 -5.90 19.48 2.93
C ILE A 206 -6.02 18.41 1.86
N ILE A 207 -5.03 17.54 1.84
CA ILE A 207 -4.99 16.31 1.05
C ILE A 207 -5.01 15.14 2.01
N GLY A 208 -6.17 14.57 2.28
CA GLY A 208 -6.33 13.39 3.12
C GLY A 208 -6.15 12.11 2.31
N LEU A 209 -5.17 11.28 2.69
CA LEU A 209 -4.96 9.97 2.08
C LEU A 209 -5.37 8.89 3.08
N SER A 210 -6.30 8.04 2.70
CA SER A 210 -6.88 6.99 3.54
C SER A 210 -6.84 5.62 2.87
N ALA A 211 -6.74 4.57 3.68
CA ALA A 211 -7.20 3.26 3.23
C ALA A 211 -8.73 3.28 3.04
N THR A 212 -9.28 2.28 2.39
CA THR A 212 -10.74 2.12 2.28
C THR A 212 -11.35 1.91 3.67
N VAL A 213 -12.26 2.79 4.06
CA VAL A 213 -13.01 2.74 5.33
C VAL A 213 -14.51 2.78 5.05
N SER A 214 -15.29 2.16 5.94
CA SER A 214 -16.74 1.98 5.74
C SER A 214 -17.59 3.25 5.93
N ASN A 215 -17.02 4.33 6.48
CA ASN A 215 -17.72 5.59 6.82
C ASN A 215 -17.00 6.81 6.24
N VAL A 216 -16.36 6.66 5.07
CA VAL A 216 -15.59 7.74 4.45
C VAL A 216 -16.45 8.91 4.00
N GLU A 217 -17.70 8.67 3.65
CA GLU A 217 -18.67 9.70 3.27
C GLU A 217 -19.00 10.62 4.45
N ASP A 218 -19.30 10.06 5.62
CA ASP A 218 -19.56 10.84 6.84
C ASP A 218 -18.35 11.69 7.22
N PHE A 219 -17.16 11.10 7.11
CA PHE A 219 -15.92 11.79 7.35
C PHE A 219 -15.67 12.93 6.35
N SER A 220 -15.93 12.71 5.08
CA SER A 220 -15.84 13.75 4.04
C SER A 220 -16.80 14.91 4.31
N GLN A 221 -18.04 14.63 4.70
CA GLN A 221 -19.03 15.65 5.04
C GLN A 221 -18.60 16.45 6.28
N TRP A 222 -18.00 15.80 7.27
CA TRP A 222 -17.45 16.50 8.42
C TRP A 222 -16.31 17.45 8.02
N ILE A 223 -15.34 16.98 7.20
CA ILE A 223 -14.28 17.86 6.68
C ILE A 223 -14.89 19.02 5.92
N GLU A 224 -15.88 18.78 5.05
CA GLU A 224 -16.53 19.83 4.29
C GLU A 224 -17.21 20.89 5.19
N SER A 225 -17.83 20.45 6.27
CA SER A 225 -18.45 21.37 7.25
C SER A 225 -17.44 22.25 7.96
N VAL A 226 -16.21 21.76 8.20
CA VAL A 226 -15.14 22.48 8.92
C VAL A 226 -14.26 23.30 7.95
N ARG A 227 -13.96 22.75 6.76
CA ARG A 227 -12.94 23.26 5.83
C ARG A 227 -13.51 23.84 4.53
N GLY A 228 -14.83 23.77 4.33
CA GLY A 228 -15.48 24.12 3.08
C GLY A 228 -15.29 23.04 2.01
N LYS A 229 -15.47 23.41 0.75
CA LYS A 229 -15.54 22.47 -0.37
C LYS A 229 -14.44 21.40 -0.33
N THR A 230 -14.87 20.16 -0.26
CA THR A 230 -14.02 18.96 -0.19
C THR A 230 -14.47 17.95 -1.25
N THR A 231 -13.55 17.46 -2.06
CA THR A 231 -13.82 16.43 -3.06
C THR A 231 -13.45 15.08 -2.46
N LEU A 232 -14.42 14.17 -2.37
CA LEU A 232 -14.18 12.79 -1.98
C LEU A 232 -13.95 11.95 -3.24
N VAL A 233 -12.82 11.28 -3.29
CA VAL A 233 -12.45 10.35 -4.36
C VAL A 233 -12.30 8.95 -3.78
N VAL A 234 -13.10 8.01 -4.27
CA VAL A 234 -13.11 6.62 -3.78
C VAL A 234 -12.70 5.66 -4.88
N SER A 235 -11.78 4.77 -4.58
CA SER A 235 -11.42 3.65 -5.45
C SER A 235 -11.40 2.36 -4.65
N GLU A 236 -12.08 1.35 -5.15
CA GLU A 236 -12.07 -0.01 -4.57
C GLU A 236 -11.14 -0.95 -5.33
N ARG A 237 -10.57 -0.49 -6.46
CA ARG A 237 -9.70 -1.30 -7.30
C ARG A 237 -8.38 -1.57 -6.61
N ARG A 238 -8.07 -2.84 -6.40
CA ARG A 238 -6.74 -3.28 -5.93
C ARG A 238 -5.86 -3.55 -7.14
N PRO A 239 -4.66 -2.94 -7.23
CA PRO A 239 -3.70 -3.25 -8.30
C PRO A 239 -3.27 -4.71 -8.28
N VAL A 240 -3.10 -5.26 -7.06
CA VAL A 240 -2.82 -6.68 -6.84
C VAL A 240 -4.03 -7.30 -6.15
N PRO A 241 -4.63 -8.35 -6.74
CA PRO A 241 -5.74 -9.07 -6.11
C PRO A 241 -5.34 -9.61 -4.73
N LEU A 242 -6.28 -9.55 -3.79
CA LEU A 242 -6.12 -10.14 -2.46
C LEU A 242 -6.93 -11.43 -2.40
N GLU A 243 -6.23 -12.56 -2.39
CA GLU A 243 -6.83 -13.87 -2.16
C GLU A 243 -6.73 -14.22 -0.69
N GLN A 244 -7.79 -14.79 -0.13
CA GLN A 244 -7.84 -15.17 1.27
C GLN A 244 -7.92 -16.67 1.40
N HIS A 245 -6.99 -17.21 2.18
CA HIS A 245 -6.87 -18.65 2.40
C HIS A 245 -6.87 -18.97 3.89
N VAL A 246 -7.16 -20.23 4.22
CA VAL A 246 -7.05 -20.79 5.58
C VAL A 246 -6.21 -22.04 5.53
N ILE A 247 -5.19 -22.11 6.36
CA ILE A 247 -4.40 -23.33 6.55
C ILE A 247 -5.00 -24.11 7.72
N VAL A 248 -5.28 -25.38 7.48
CA VAL A 248 -5.85 -26.32 8.45
C VAL A 248 -4.90 -27.51 8.59
N GLN A 249 -4.64 -27.93 9.82
CA GLN A 249 -3.83 -29.12 10.13
C GLN A 249 -4.54 -29.91 11.23
N GLU A 250 -4.64 -31.22 11.09
CA GLU A 250 -5.34 -32.06 12.08
C GLU A 250 -4.50 -32.26 13.35
N ASP A 251 -3.24 -32.58 13.19
CA ASP A 251 -2.23 -32.72 14.24
C ASP A 251 -0.80 -32.57 13.66
N ASP A 252 0.21 -32.68 14.52
CA ASP A 252 1.63 -32.52 14.13
C ASP A 252 2.15 -33.61 13.17
N SER A 253 1.41 -34.68 12.96
CA SER A 253 1.80 -35.80 12.08
C SER A 253 1.18 -35.70 10.68
N THR A 254 0.26 -34.76 10.48
CA THR A 254 -0.43 -34.51 9.20
C THR A 254 0.17 -33.31 8.51
N GLU A 255 0.12 -33.30 7.20
CA GLU A 255 0.52 -32.12 6.40
C GLU A 255 -0.51 -31.02 6.54
N PRO A 256 -0.10 -29.73 6.52
CA PRO A 256 -1.02 -28.61 6.45
C PRO A 256 -1.80 -28.62 5.13
N GLU A 257 -3.06 -28.26 5.18
CA GLU A 257 -3.95 -28.16 4.01
C GLU A 257 -4.36 -26.71 3.79
N LEU A 258 -4.12 -26.15 2.61
CA LEU A 258 -4.51 -24.78 2.24
C LEU A 258 -5.88 -24.79 1.56
N TYR A 259 -6.83 -24.04 2.09
CA TYR A 259 -8.17 -23.86 1.53
C TYR A 259 -8.43 -22.40 1.21
N ASP A 260 -9.11 -22.14 0.09
CA ASP A 260 -9.68 -20.81 -0.15
C ASP A 260 -10.75 -20.50 0.90
N LEU A 261 -10.70 -19.29 1.49
CA LEU A 261 -11.69 -18.88 2.48
C LEU A 261 -13.08 -18.73 1.86
N TYR A 262 -13.15 -18.20 0.65
CA TYR A 262 -14.40 -17.98 -0.07
C TYR A 262 -14.46 -18.83 -1.33
N ARG A 263 -15.69 -19.19 -1.72
CA ARG A 263 -15.94 -19.85 -2.98
C ARG A 263 -15.59 -18.91 -4.14
N HIS A 264 -14.82 -19.39 -5.13
CA HIS A 264 -14.55 -18.61 -6.35
C HIS A 264 -15.84 -18.09 -6.96
N LYS A 265 -15.91 -16.79 -7.22
CA LYS A 265 -17.07 -16.14 -7.83
C LYS A 265 -17.17 -16.54 -9.30
N ALA A 266 -18.34 -17.04 -9.70
CA ALA A 266 -18.85 -16.69 -11.03
C ALA A 266 -19.17 -15.18 -11.01
N GLU A 267 -18.73 -14.43 -12.00
CA GLU A 267 -18.63 -12.95 -12.10
C GLU A 267 -19.88 -12.11 -11.75
N GLN A 268 -20.95 -12.68 -11.23
CA GLN A 268 -22.24 -12.02 -11.06
C GLN A 268 -22.84 -12.05 -9.64
N GLN A 269 -22.16 -12.55 -8.62
CA GLN A 269 -22.74 -12.58 -7.26
C GLN A 269 -22.01 -11.66 -6.28
N GLN A 270 -22.71 -10.64 -5.79
CA GLN A 270 -22.23 -9.63 -4.83
C GLN A 270 -21.97 -10.15 -3.40
N THR A 271 -22.33 -11.37 -3.04
CA THR A 271 -22.15 -11.91 -1.68
C THR A 271 -21.04 -12.96 -1.63
N LEU A 272 -20.03 -12.69 -0.81
CA LEU A 272 -18.96 -13.64 -0.48
C LEU A 272 -19.56 -14.79 0.34
N LYS A 273 -19.50 -16.02 -0.20
CA LYS A 273 -19.91 -17.24 0.53
C LYS A 273 -18.68 -18.03 0.91
N LEU A 274 -18.65 -18.52 2.15
CA LEU A 274 -17.56 -19.39 2.61
C LEU A 274 -17.44 -20.63 1.72
N ASN A 275 -16.21 -21.10 1.57
CA ASN A 275 -15.90 -22.32 0.83
C ASN A 275 -16.53 -23.55 1.53
N PRO A 276 -17.42 -24.31 0.86
CA PRO A 276 -18.06 -25.48 1.47
C PRO A 276 -17.07 -26.57 1.85
N GLU A 277 -15.97 -26.74 1.12
CA GLU A 277 -14.94 -27.74 1.42
C GLU A 277 -14.23 -27.42 2.73
N LEU A 278 -13.85 -26.14 2.94
CA LEU A 278 -13.30 -25.67 4.21
C LEU A 278 -14.27 -25.92 5.37
N VAL A 279 -15.55 -25.55 5.18
CA VAL A 279 -16.58 -25.74 6.24
C VAL A 279 -16.71 -27.23 6.57
N ASN A 280 -16.84 -28.09 5.58
CA ASN A 280 -16.93 -29.55 5.77
C ASN A 280 -15.68 -30.10 6.49
N ARG A 281 -14.48 -29.64 6.12
CA ARG A 281 -13.23 -30.07 6.75
C ARG A 281 -13.20 -29.67 8.23
N LEU A 282 -13.55 -28.44 8.56
CA LEU A 282 -13.61 -27.96 9.93
C LEU A 282 -14.64 -28.73 10.77
N GLU A 283 -15.83 -29.05 10.21
CA GLU A 283 -16.82 -29.87 10.89
C GLU A 283 -16.33 -31.31 11.15
N GLN A 284 -15.59 -31.90 10.20
CA GLN A 284 -14.99 -33.24 10.39
C GLN A 284 -13.98 -33.23 11.54
N LEU A 285 -13.11 -32.23 11.61
CA LEU A 285 -12.15 -32.07 12.69
C LEU A 285 -12.84 -31.86 14.04
N ASP A 286 -13.88 -31.04 14.11
CA ASP A 286 -14.66 -30.86 15.34
C ASP A 286 -15.34 -32.15 15.82
N ARG A 287 -15.89 -32.94 14.91
CA ARG A 287 -16.48 -34.26 15.22
C ARG A 287 -15.44 -35.24 15.75
N ARG A 288 -14.22 -35.26 15.19
CA ARG A 288 -13.11 -36.11 15.67
C ARG A 288 -12.61 -35.68 17.03
N ALA A 289 -12.40 -34.39 17.25
CA ALA A 289 -11.96 -33.84 18.53
C ALA A 289 -12.99 -34.09 19.64
N THR A 290 -14.29 -34.09 19.34
CA THR A 290 -15.36 -34.39 20.28
C THR A 290 -15.37 -35.89 20.66
N LYS A 291 -15.16 -36.80 19.71
CA LYS A 291 -15.07 -38.25 19.97
C LYS A 291 -13.88 -38.61 20.85
N HIS A 292 -12.74 -37.96 20.70
CA HIS A 292 -11.56 -38.17 21.56
C HIS A 292 -11.77 -37.69 23.00
N LYS A 293 -12.59 -36.66 23.23
CA LYS A 293 -12.97 -36.20 24.56
C LYS A 293 -13.89 -37.21 25.29
N ASP A 294 -14.79 -37.88 24.59
CA ASP A 294 -15.71 -38.84 25.19
C ASP A 294 -15.00 -40.16 25.56
N THR A 295 -14.00 -40.60 24.80
CA THR A 295 -13.19 -41.78 25.18
C THR A 295 -12.24 -41.51 26.36
N GLY A 296 -11.79 -40.26 26.56
CA GLY A 296 -10.97 -39.85 27.71
C GLY A 296 -11.74 -39.62 29.02
N ARG A 297 -13.08 -39.48 28.97
CA ARG A 297 -13.92 -39.20 30.15
C ARG A 297 -14.12 -40.37 31.04
N ASN A 298 -13.92 -41.59 30.56
CA ASN A 298 -14.04 -42.82 31.37
C ASN A 298 -12.84 -43.11 32.29
N ALA A 299 -11.80 -42.28 32.30
CA ALA A 299 -10.56 -42.50 33.06
C ALA A 299 -10.35 -41.55 34.25
N ARG A 300 -11.29 -40.61 34.54
CA ARG A 300 -11.16 -39.71 35.70
C ARG A 300 -12.51 -39.42 36.38
N LEU A 301 -13.05 -40.38 37.02
CA LEU A 301 -13.83 -40.21 38.24
C LEU A 301 -12.81 -40.05 39.39
N GLU A 302 -12.61 -38.80 39.81
CA GLU A 302 -12.15 -38.40 41.15
C GLU A 302 -11.37 -37.11 41.12
N SER A 303 -12.11 -35.99 41.27
CA SER A 303 -11.73 -34.92 42.21
C SER A 303 -12.82 -33.83 42.21
N ARG A 304 -13.62 -33.86 43.27
CA ARG A 304 -14.58 -32.80 43.60
C ARG A 304 -13.83 -31.60 44.14
N HIS A 305 -13.80 -30.50 43.38
CA HIS A 305 -13.62 -29.15 43.91
C HIS A 305 -14.73 -28.22 43.38
N PRO A 306 -15.54 -27.56 44.25
CA PRO A 306 -16.77 -26.85 43.85
C PRO A 306 -16.57 -25.41 43.34
N HIS A 307 -15.40 -24.95 42.96
CA HIS A 307 -15.16 -23.54 42.56
C HIS A 307 -14.34 -23.37 41.29
N SER A 308 -14.58 -24.19 40.26
CA SER A 308 -14.06 -23.90 38.95
C SER A 308 -15.15 -23.25 38.08
N ARG A 309 -14.88 -22.02 37.59
CA ARG A 309 -15.66 -21.35 36.52
C ARG A 309 -15.91 -22.35 35.38
N PRO A 310 -17.12 -22.35 34.76
CA PRO A 310 -17.35 -23.22 33.62
C PRO A 310 -16.31 -22.88 32.51
N ARG A 311 -15.41 -23.82 32.25
CA ARG A 311 -14.56 -23.77 31.04
C ARG A 311 -15.50 -23.81 29.86
N SER A 312 -15.39 -22.82 28.97
CA SER A 312 -16.09 -22.82 27.69
C SER A 312 -15.90 -24.21 27.03
N ASN A 313 -16.96 -24.80 26.52
CA ASN A 313 -16.95 -26.08 25.79
C ASN A 313 -16.29 -25.94 24.41
N ALA A 314 -15.42 -24.94 24.22
CA ALA A 314 -14.68 -24.76 22.97
C ALA A 314 -13.77 -25.98 22.74
N VAL A 315 -13.95 -26.62 21.61
CA VAL A 315 -13.04 -27.67 21.14
C VAL A 315 -11.69 -27.00 20.91
N GLU A 316 -10.67 -27.48 21.61
CA GLU A 316 -9.30 -26.99 21.42
C GLU A 316 -8.83 -27.54 20.08
N ARG A 317 -8.78 -26.67 19.05
CA ARG A 317 -8.32 -27.02 17.71
C ARG A 317 -6.81 -26.97 17.68
N HIS A 318 -6.21 -27.88 16.91
CA HIS A 318 -4.78 -27.84 16.64
C HIS A 318 -4.43 -26.57 15.86
N THR A 319 -3.36 -25.88 16.28
CA THR A 319 -2.82 -24.75 15.54
C THR A 319 -1.56 -25.20 14.83
N PRO A 320 -1.48 -25.09 13.50
CA PRO A 320 -0.30 -25.50 12.73
C PRO A 320 0.97 -24.86 13.29
N ARG A 321 2.05 -25.64 13.31
CA ARG A 321 3.37 -25.10 13.67
C ARG A 321 3.84 -24.12 12.62
N ARG A 322 4.46 -23.03 13.05
CA ARG A 322 4.88 -21.94 12.15
C ARG A 322 5.80 -22.42 11.03
N TRP A 323 6.76 -23.28 11.36
CA TRP A 323 7.65 -23.85 10.37
C TRP A 323 6.89 -24.70 9.32
N ALA A 324 5.86 -25.47 9.73
CA ALA A 324 5.07 -26.26 8.80
C ALA A 324 4.21 -25.38 7.87
N VAL A 325 3.75 -24.23 8.37
CA VAL A 325 3.06 -23.22 7.53
C VAL A 325 4.01 -22.63 6.49
N VAL A 326 5.24 -22.29 6.89
CA VAL A 326 6.24 -21.72 5.98
C VAL A 326 6.67 -22.73 4.92
N ASP A 327 6.92 -23.98 5.32
CA ASP A 327 7.27 -25.09 4.43
C ASP A 327 6.17 -25.32 3.36
N GLU A 328 4.90 -25.35 3.78
CA GLU A 328 3.78 -25.46 2.86
C GLU A 328 3.67 -24.27 1.89
N LEU A 329 3.89 -23.04 2.38
CA LEU A 329 3.87 -21.85 1.52
C LEU A 329 5.04 -21.81 0.53
N ASP A 330 6.21 -22.30 0.92
CA ASP A 330 7.36 -22.47 0.02
C ASP A 330 7.05 -23.52 -1.06
N TYR A 331 6.56 -24.71 -0.66
CA TYR A 331 6.14 -25.76 -1.58
C TYR A 331 5.10 -25.27 -2.61
N LEU A 332 4.18 -24.42 -2.19
CA LEU A 332 3.15 -23.82 -3.06
C LEU A 332 3.65 -22.62 -3.88
N GLY A 333 4.91 -22.21 -3.73
CA GLY A 333 5.50 -21.04 -4.41
C GLY A 333 4.85 -19.72 -4.01
N LYS A 334 4.42 -19.58 -2.74
CA LYS A 334 3.73 -18.40 -2.20
C LYS A 334 4.63 -17.49 -1.33
N LEU A 335 5.94 -17.69 -1.39
CA LEU A 335 6.91 -16.79 -0.77
C LEU A 335 7.35 -15.68 -1.77
N PRO A 336 7.81 -14.51 -1.30
CA PRO A 336 8.05 -14.13 0.09
C PRO A 336 6.79 -13.87 0.88
N GLY A 337 6.85 -14.02 2.21
CA GLY A 337 5.72 -13.88 3.11
C GLY A 337 6.03 -13.09 4.38
N ILE A 338 5.00 -12.43 4.94
CA ILE A 338 5.09 -11.77 6.25
C ILE A 338 4.17 -12.49 7.23
N TYR A 339 4.75 -13.04 8.29
CA TYR A 339 4.02 -13.72 9.37
C TYR A 339 3.80 -12.77 10.55
N PHE A 340 2.57 -12.31 10.77
CA PHE A 340 2.24 -11.37 11.84
C PHE A 340 2.11 -12.06 13.21
N ILE A 341 2.94 -11.65 14.18
CA ILE A 341 2.97 -12.18 15.54
C ILE A 341 2.91 -11.01 16.54
N PHE A 342 1.87 -10.96 17.39
CA PHE A 342 1.65 -9.87 18.35
C PHE A 342 2.52 -9.98 19.62
N SER A 343 3.77 -10.44 19.47
CA SER A 343 4.73 -10.61 20.57
C SER A 343 6.15 -10.51 20.03
N ARG A 344 6.97 -9.60 20.58
CA ARG A 344 8.38 -9.45 20.20
C ARG A 344 9.13 -10.76 20.34
N ASN A 345 9.09 -11.34 21.54
CA ASN A 345 9.71 -12.65 21.81
C ASN A 345 9.12 -13.78 20.96
N GLY A 346 7.84 -13.68 20.58
CA GLY A 346 7.20 -14.62 19.66
C GLY A 346 7.72 -14.52 18.23
N CYS A 347 8.18 -13.35 17.79
CA CYS A 347 8.84 -13.17 16.48
C CYS A 347 10.19 -13.89 16.46
N ASP A 348 11.02 -13.65 17.50
CA ASP A 348 12.34 -14.29 17.62
C ASP A 348 12.20 -15.82 17.72
N GLN A 349 11.25 -16.31 18.53
CA GLN A 349 10.98 -17.74 18.66
C GLN A 349 10.47 -18.37 17.35
N ALA A 350 9.74 -17.62 16.50
CA ALA A 350 9.29 -18.13 15.21
C ALA A 350 10.46 -18.40 14.27
N VAL A 351 11.42 -17.48 14.19
CA VAL A 351 12.66 -17.66 13.42
C VAL A 351 13.43 -18.86 13.94
N GLU A 352 13.62 -18.98 15.26
CA GLU A 352 14.29 -20.14 15.86
C GLU A 352 13.60 -21.47 15.53
N GLN A 353 12.26 -21.50 15.53
CA GLN A 353 11.52 -22.70 15.19
C GLN A 353 11.74 -23.13 13.74
N CYS A 354 11.77 -22.20 12.78
CA CYS A 354 12.04 -22.49 11.38
C CYS A 354 13.47 -23.01 11.18
N ILE A 355 14.47 -22.37 11.78
CA ILE A 355 15.86 -22.80 11.71
C ILE A 355 16.05 -24.18 12.35
N ASN A 356 15.47 -24.41 13.54
CA ASN A 356 15.58 -25.70 14.24
C ASN A 356 14.83 -26.84 13.51
N ALA A 357 13.87 -26.52 12.67
CA ALA A 357 13.22 -27.48 11.78
C ALA A 357 14.05 -27.79 10.53
N GLY A 358 15.16 -27.09 10.31
CA GLY A 358 16.07 -27.30 9.18
C GLY A 358 15.53 -26.70 7.87
N LEU A 359 14.70 -25.65 7.94
CA LEU A 359 14.24 -24.96 6.74
C LEU A 359 15.34 -24.05 6.20
N GLU A 360 15.59 -24.12 4.91
CA GLU A 360 16.52 -23.31 4.14
C GLU A 360 15.74 -22.74 2.94
N LEU A 361 15.49 -21.42 2.94
CA LEU A 361 14.71 -20.74 1.91
C LEU A 361 15.57 -20.01 0.87
N THR A 362 16.88 -20.02 1.05
CA THR A 362 17.87 -19.36 0.19
C THR A 362 18.83 -20.37 -0.40
N ASP A 363 19.31 -20.08 -1.58
CA ASP A 363 20.44 -20.83 -2.14
C ASP A 363 21.81 -20.25 -1.71
N ASP A 364 22.89 -20.98 -2.05
CA ASP A 364 24.27 -20.57 -1.71
C ASP A 364 24.67 -19.20 -2.27
N ASP A 365 24.14 -18.77 -3.43
CA ASP A 365 24.43 -17.49 -4.05
C ASP A 365 23.68 -16.36 -3.33
N GLU A 366 22.41 -16.57 -2.98
CA GLU A 366 21.61 -15.66 -2.17
C GLU A 366 22.24 -15.49 -0.77
N ALA A 367 22.60 -16.57 -0.10
CA ALA A 367 23.24 -16.54 1.21
C ALA A 367 24.57 -15.73 1.18
N ARG A 368 25.39 -15.91 0.11
CA ARG A 368 26.62 -15.11 -0.08
C ARG A 368 26.31 -13.62 -0.30
N ARG A 369 25.26 -13.33 -1.05
CA ARG A 369 24.82 -11.95 -1.30
C ARG A 369 24.32 -11.29 -0.02
N ILE A 370 23.50 -11.99 0.77
CA ILE A 370 23.02 -11.54 2.09
C ILE A 370 24.21 -11.22 2.99
N ARG A 371 25.17 -12.13 3.11
CA ARG A 371 26.37 -11.93 3.94
C ARG A 371 27.11 -10.66 3.57
N ARG A 372 27.34 -10.41 2.29
CA ARG A 372 28.01 -9.21 1.79
C ARG A 372 27.27 -7.93 2.19
N ILE A 373 25.95 -7.88 1.94
CA ILE A 373 25.12 -6.72 2.27
C ILE A 373 25.12 -6.45 3.79
N VAL A 374 24.99 -7.51 4.59
CA VAL A 374 24.99 -7.41 6.05
C VAL A 374 26.35 -6.89 6.56
N ASP A 375 27.46 -7.45 6.06
CA ASP A 375 28.81 -7.04 6.44
C ASP A 375 29.07 -5.58 6.05
N GLU A 376 28.66 -5.14 4.84
CA GLU A 376 28.77 -3.74 4.39
C GLU A 376 27.98 -2.77 5.28
N MET A 377 26.77 -3.15 5.72
CA MET A 377 25.92 -2.28 6.54
C MET A 377 26.39 -2.20 7.99
N VAL A 378 27.06 -3.23 8.49
CA VAL A 378 27.53 -3.30 9.89
C VAL A 378 28.92 -2.74 10.04
N ASP A 379 29.72 -2.70 8.97
CA ASP A 379 31.12 -2.25 9.02
C ASP A 379 31.24 -0.81 9.57
N GLY A 380 32.06 -0.66 10.60
CA GLY A 380 32.25 0.62 11.29
C GLY A 380 31.08 1.11 12.15
N GLN A 381 29.92 0.41 12.17
CA GLN A 381 28.75 0.82 12.93
C GLN A 381 28.68 0.20 14.34
N LEU A 382 29.21 -1.00 14.50
CA LEU A 382 29.14 -1.78 15.74
C LEU A 382 30.54 -2.26 16.19
N SER A 383 30.79 -2.18 17.48
CA SER A 383 32.00 -2.76 18.07
C SER A 383 31.89 -4.29 18.17
N ARG A 384 33.04 -4.97 18.39
CA ARG A 384 33.05 -6.43 18.61
C ARG A 384 32.24 -6.87 19.81
N ASP A 385 32.19 -6.04 20.86
CA ASP A 385 31.43 -6.33 22.07
C ASP A 385 29.93 -6.11 21.85
N ASP A 386 29.53 -5.10 21.05
CA ASP A 386 28.16 -4.90 20.62
C ASP A 386 27.67 -6.10 19.82
N LEU A 387 28.45 -6.58 18.85
CA LEU A 387 28.11 -7.75 18.04
C LEU A 387 27.87 -9.01 18.88
N LYS A 388 28.65 -9.22 19.94
CA LYS A 388 28.41 -10.33 20.88
C LYS A 388 27.14 -10.15 21.68
N THR A 389 26.94 -8.96 22.25
CA THR A 389 25.79 -8.63 23.09
C THR A 389 24.48 -8.75 22.31
N LEU A 390 24.49 -8.32 21.06
CA LEU A 390 23.34 -8.36 20.15
C LEU A 390 23.13 -9.72 19.46
N GLN A 391 23.95 -10.73 19.80
CA GLN A 391 23.88 -12.07 19.17
C GLN A 391 23.93 -12.01 17.63
N PHE A 392 24.77 -11.12 17.09
CA PHE A 392 24.85 -10.84 15.66
C PHE A 392 25.05 -12.11 14.80
N SER A 393 25.87 -13.06 15.27
CA SER A 393 26.10 -14.32 14.52
C SER A 393 24.81 -15.11 14.31
N LYS A 394 23.91 -15.12 15.32
CA LYS A 394 22.61 -15.80 15.22
C LYS A 394 21.67 -15.04 14.27
N PHE A 395 21.64 -13.72 14.38
CA PHE A 395 20.88 -12.85 13.49
C PHE A 395 21.31 -13.03 12.03
N ARG A 396 22.63 -12.96 11.75
CA ARG A 396 23.16 -13.15 10.40
C ARG A 396 22.88 -14.53 9.85
N PHE A 397 23.05 -15.59 10.66
CA PHE A 397 22.72 -16.95 10.24
C PHE A 397 21.26 -17.07 9.82
N ALA A 398 20.33 -16.53 10.61
CA ALA A 398 18.91 -16.55 10.25
C ALA A 398 18.61 -15.86 8.91
N LEU A 399 19.28 -14.72 8.64
CA LEU A 399 19.14 -14.02 7.36
C LEU A 399 19.70 -14.84 6.20
N GLU A 400 20.85 -15.53 6.39
CA GLU A 400 21.45 -16.40 5.39
C GLU A 400 20.55 -17.57 5.04
N GLU A 401 19.70 -18.06 5.96
CA GLU A 401 18.67 -19.08 5.74
C GLU A 401 17.34 -18.52 5.19
N GLY A 402 17.27 -17.21 4.94
CA GLY A 402 16.09 -16.54 4.38
C GLY A 402 15.05 -16.09 5.41
N PHE A 403 15.34 -16.15 6.72
CA PHE A 403 14.44 -15.78 7.81
C PHE A 403 14.86 -14.50 8.51
N ALA A 404 13.87 -13.67 8.86
CA ALA A 404 14.09 -12.50 9.69
C ALA A 404 12.96 -12.26 10.69
N ALA A 405 13.29 -11.81 11.89
CA ALA A 405 12.33 -11.13 12.77
C ALA A 405 12.38 -9.63 12.50
N HIS A 406 11.21 -8.95 12.56
CA HIS A 406 11.11 -7.50 12.49
C HIS A 406 10.14 -6.99 13.54
N HIS A 407 10.65 -6.25 14.55
CA HIS A 407 9.83 -5.71 15.63
C HIS A 407 10.51 -4.52 16.32
N ALA A 408 9.74 -3.74 17.07
CA ALA A 408 10.22 -2.51 17.75
C ALA A 408 11.26 -2.74 18.84
N GLY A 409 11.55 -3.98 19.25
CA GLY A 409 12.62 -4.30 20.21
C GLY A 409 14.01 -4.43 19.58
N MET A 410 14.10 -4.47 18.25
CA MET A 410 15.36 -4.53 17.52
C MET A 410 16.02 -3.16 17.42
N ILE A 411 17.36 -3.12 17.36
CA ILE A 411 18.08 -1.88 17.06
C ILE A 411 17.77 -1.41 15.64
N ALA A 412 17.86 -0.11 15.40
CA ALA A 412 17.50 0.50 14.11
C ALA A 412 18.28 -0.13 12.94
N LEU A 413 19.59 -0.35 13.11
CA LEU A 413 20.44 -0.96 12.08
C LEU A 413 19.95 -2.35 11.64
N PHE A 414 19.57 -3.22 12.59
CA PHE A 414 19.09 -4.56 12.25
C PHE A 414 17.75 -4.51 11.51
N ARG A 415 16.86 -3.59 11.88
CA ARG A 415 15.60 -3.39 11.12
C ARG A 415 15.85 -2.95 9.70
N GLN A 416 16.75 -1.98 9.49
CA GLN A 416 17.15 -1.50 8.16
C GLN A 416 17.76 -2.63 7.30
N ILE A 417 18.57 -3.50 7.90
CA ILE A 417 19.14 -4.67 7.21
C ILE A 417 18.00 -5.59 6.74
N VAL A 418 17.07 -5.93 7.63
CA VAL A 418 15.92 -6.79 7.28
C VAL A 418 15.06 -6.17 6.18
N GLU A 419 14.73 -4.88 6.30
CA GLU A 419 13.95 -4.13 5.32
C GLU A 419 14.61 -4.17 3.95
N ARG A 420 15.92 -3.85 3.87
CA ARG A 420 16.68 -3.89 2.62
C ARG A 420 16.72 -5.29 2.00
N LEU A 421 16.99 -6.32 2.78
CA LEU A 421 17.06 -7.69 2.28
C LEU A 421 15.70 -8.20 1.80
N PHE A 422 14.61 -7.79 2.46
CA PHE A 422 13.25 -8.11 2.03
C PHE A 422 12.87 -7.39 0.72
N GLU A 423 13.20 -6.11 0.59
CA GLU A 423 13.02 -5.34 -0.66
C GLU A 423 13.79 -5.94 -1.83
N GLU A 424 14.99 -6.47 -1.59
CA GLU A 424 15.80 -7.16 -2.59
C GLU A 424 15.34 -8.61 -2.87
N GLY A 425 14.29 -9.10 -2.18
CA GLY A 425 13.74 -10.46 -2.32
C GLY A 425 14.64 -11.56 -1.77
N LEU A 426 15.61 -11.21 -0.92
CA LEU A 426 16.59 -12.15 -0.34
C LEU A 426 16.08 -12.76 0.97
N VAL A 427 15.32 -12.04 1.78
CA VAL A 427 14.56 -12.61 2.90
C VAL A 427 13.18 -13.00 2.39
N LYS A 428 12.85 -14.25 2.60
CA LYS A 428 11.63 -14.87 2.04
C LYS A 428 10.48 -14.87 3.05
#